data_734c7b88ed42369cb2595796b2a3577f
#
_entry.id   734c7b88ed42369cb2595796b2a3577f
#
_cell.length_a   1.000
_cell.length_b   1.000
_cell.length_c   1.000
_cell.angle_alpha   90.00
_cell.angle_beta   90.00
_cell.angle_gamma   90.00
#
_symmetry.space_group_name_H-M   'P 1'
#
loop_
_entity.id
_entity.type
_entity.pdbx_description
1 polymer ?
#
loop_
_entity_poly.entity_id
_entity_poly.type
_entity_poly.pdbx_seq_one_letter_code
_entity_poly.pdbx_strand_id
1 'polypeptide(L)'
;MNNKTSVYDKENFFALYQKLRSNPISLNEIVEKPTMLSLLPDLQGKKLLDLGCGMGGHLQLYLERDAASVVGTDLSVKMLEQAEKDLQKCGQFSSRFSLYQLPMEKLSELPERDFDVITSSFAFHYIEDFPALLVMIANKLKPNGTLVFSQEHPITTCHKEGERWEKNEQKQQVAYR
;
A
#
# COMPACT_ATOMS: atom_id res chain seq x y z
N MET A 1 18.96 -14.91 -9.69
CA MET A 1 18.21 -13.76 -9.18
C MET A 1 16.90 -13.70 -9.95
N ASN A 2 15.80 -14.20 -9.39
CA ASN A 2 14.48 -14.09 -10.04
C ASN A 2 14.02 -12.63 -9.91
N ASN A 3 14.14 -11.87 -10.99
CA ASN A 3 13.45 -10.57 -11.11
C ASN A 3 11.94 -10.88 -11.18
N LYS A 4 11.27 -10.90 -10.02
CA LYS A 4 9.80 -10.93 -9.97
C LYS A 4 9.31 -9.62 -10.58
N THR A 5 8.98 -9.64 -11.88
CA THR A 5 8.31 -8.49 -12.51
C THR A 5 6.91 -8.39 -11.94
N SER A 6 6.55 -7.24 -11.41
CA SER A 6 5.22 -7.02 -10.87
C SER A 6 4.15 -7.13 -11.96
N VAL A 7 3.02 -7.74 -11.64
CA VAL A 7 1.86 -7.76 -12.55
C VAL A 7 1.39 -6.33 -12.89
N TYR A 8 1.63 -5.39 -11.99
CA TYR A 8 1.30 -3.98 -12.13
C TYR A 8 2.20 -3.24 -13.15
N ASP A 9 3.31 -3.83 -13.59
CA ASP A 9 4.15 -3.28 -14.66
C ASP A 9 3.63 -3.61 -16.07
N LYS A 10 2.65 -4.52 -16.19
CA LYS A 10 1.98 -4.82 -17.46
C LYS A 10 1.04 -3.68 -17.83
N GLU A 11 1.20 -3.13 -19.05
CA GLU A 11 0.53 -1.91 -19.51
C GLU A 11 -1.00 -1.98 -19.40
N ASN A 12 -1.60 -3.06 -19.89
CA ASN A 12 -3.06 -3.26 -19.83
C ASN A 12 -3.57 -3.37 -18.39
N PHE A 13 -2.81 -4.01 -17.50
CA PHE A 13 -3.19 -4.15 -16.10
C PHE A 13 -3.08 -2.82 -15.36
N PHE A 14 -2.01 -2.08 -15.58
CA PHE A 14 -1.80 -0.77 -14.97
C PHE A 14 -2.92 0.21 -15.33
N ALA A 15 -3.29 0.30 -16.62
CA ALA A 15 -4.37 1.18 -17.07
C ALA A 15 -5.73 0.83 -16.44
N LEU A 16 -6.05 -0.48 -16.33
CA LEU A 16 -7.25 -0.95 -15.66
C LEU A 16 -7.24 -0.63 -14.16
N TYR A 17 -6.10 -0.81 -13.53
CA TYR A 17 -5.93 -0.49 -12.11
C TYR A 17 -6.09 1.01 -11.83
N GLN A 18 -5.49 1.88 -12.67
CA GLN A 18 -5.69 3.33 -12.56
C GLN A 18 -7.17 3.70 -12.66
N LYS A 19 -7.89 3.12 -13.64
CA LYS A 19 -9.34 3.35 -13.80
C LYS A 19 -10.14 2.89 -12.58
N LEU A 20 -9.77 1.74 -11.98
CA LEU A 20 -10.41 1.24 -10.76
C LEU A 20 -10.17 2.19 -9.58
N ARG A 21 -8.93 2.67 -9.43
CA ARG A 21 -8.55 3.57 -8.32
C ARG A 21 -9.09 4.99 -8.48
N SER A 22 -9.41 5.42 -9.69
CA SER A 22 -10.04 6.73 -9.92
C SER A 22 -11.54 6.75 -9.61
N ASN A 23 -12.14 5.60 -9.25
CA ASN A 23 -13.55 5.52 -8.87
C ASN A 23 -13.75 6.03 -7.42
N PRO A 24 -14.37 7.20 -7.22
CA PRO A 24 -14.54 7.80 -5.89
C PRO A 24 -15.50 7.04 -4.97
N ILE A 25 -16.30 6.12 -5.52
CA ILE A 25 -17.23 5.27 -4.75
C ILE A 25 -16.72 3.84 -4.59
N SER A 26 -15.43 3.60 -4.81
CA SER A 26 -14.84 2.30 -4.55
C SER A 26 -14.77 2.01 -3.05
N LEU A 27 -14.82 0.74 -2.65
CA LEU A 27 -14.68 0.34 -1.25
C LEU A 27 -13.36 0.85 -0.63
N ASN A 28 -12.33 0.98 -1.44
CA ASN A 28 -11.06 1.56 -0.99
C ASN A 28 -11.23 3.03 -0.57
N GLU A 29 -11.98 3.82 -1.34
CA GLU A 29 -12.16 5.24 -1.05
C GLU A 29 -13.16 5.48 0.09
N ILE A 30 -14.27 4.73 0.11
CA ILE A 30 -15.37 4.99 1.07
C ILE A 30 -15.27 4.21 2.38
N VAL A 31 -14.50 3.13 2.43
CA VAL A 31 -14.36 2.28 3.63
C VAL A 31 -12.91 2.18 4.08
N GLU A 32 -12.02 1.63 3.24
CA GLU A 32 -10.65 1.30 3.66
C GLU A 32 -9.85 2.53 4.04
N LYS A 33 -9.77 3.50 3.16
CA LYS A 33 -8.98 4.70 3.37
C LYS A 33 -9.42 5.50 4.62
N PRO A 34 -10.73 5.79 4.84
CA PRO A 34 -11.18 6.43 6.08
C PRO A 34 -10.88 5.61 7.33
N THR A 35 -11.04 4.28 7.25
CA THR A 35 -10.76 3.40 8.39
C THR A 35 -9.27 3.40 8.73
N MET A 36 -8.40 3.22 7.75
CA MET A 36 -6.95 3.29 7.94
C MET A 36 -6.56 4.62 8.61
N LEU A 37 -7.08 5.74 8.09
CA LEU A 37 -6.78 7.07 8.62
C LEU A 37 -7.30 7.27 10.04
N SER A 38 -8.41 6.65 10.42
CA SER A 38 -8.95 6.73 11.80
C SER A 38 -8.13 5.96 12.84
N LEU A 39 -7.35 4.97 12.40
CA LEU A 39 -6.48 4.17 13.25
C LEU A 39 -5.08 4.79 13.44
N LEU A 40 -4.74 5.78 12.62
CA LEU A 40 -3.45 6.45 12.73
C LEU A 40 -3.42 7.41 13.93
N PRO A 41 -2.26 7.55 14.59
CA PRO A 41 -2.05 8.63 15.54
C PRO A 41 -2.03 9.98 14.82
N ASP A 42 -1.91 11.08 15.58
CA ASP A 42 -1.58 12.38 14.99
C ASP A 42 -0.27 12.29 14.20
N LEU A 43 -0.31 12.75 12.96
CA LEU A 43 0.82 12.64 12.02
C LEU A 43 1.73 13.86 12.01
N GLN A 44 1.36 14.94 12.68
CA GLN A 44 2.13 16.18 12.70
C GLN A 44 3.59 15.91 13.12
N GLY A 45 4.53 16.25 12.26
CA GLY A 45 5.95 16.08 12.50
C GLY A 45 6.45 14.63 12.53
N LYS A 46 5.63 13.64 12.17
CA LYS A 46 5.98 12.22 12.16
C LYS A 46 6.71 11.80 10.88
N LYS A 47 7.56 10.79 11.01
CA LYS A 47 8.20 10.10 9.89
C LYS A 47 7.47 8.79 9.61
N LEU A 48 6.96 8.62 8.40
CA LEU A 48 6.16 7.46 8.01
C LEU A 48 6.84 6.61 6.94
N LEU A 49 6.54 5.32 6.97
CA LEU A 49 6.85 4.38 5.89
C LEU A 49 5.56 3.71 5.43
N ASP A 50 5.33 3.67 4.11
CA ASP A 50 4.20 2.95 3.50
C ASP A 50 4.72 1.80 2.64
N LEU A 51 4.38 0.57 3.06
CA LEU A 51 4.82 -0.67 2.42
C LEU A 51 3.80 -1.10 1.37
N GLY A 52 4.23 -1.18 0.10
CA GLY A 52 3.33 -1.38 -1.03
C GLY A 52 2.52 -0.12 -1.34
N CYS A 53 3.20 1.04 -1.40
CA CYS A 53 2.55 2.34 -1.50
C CYS A 53 1.79 2.59 -2.82
N GLY A 54 1.98 1.72 -3.82
CA GLY A 54 1.34 1.87 -5.13
C GLY A 54 1.60 3.24 -5.75
N MET A 55 0.54 3.89 -6.21
CA MET A 55 0.60 5.24 -6.82
C MET A 55 0.68 6.38 -5.79
N GLY A 56 0.97 6.10 -4.53
CA GLY A 56 1.26 7.11 -3.50
C GLY A 56 0.05 7.84 -2.92
N GLY A 57 -1.17 7.35 -3.13
CA GLY A 57 -2.37 8.04 -2.64
C GLY A 57 -2.42 8.21 -1.13
N HIS A 58 -1.92 7.24 -0.36
CA HIS A 58 -1.79 7.37 1.10
C HIS A 58 -0.63 8.30 1.48
N LEU A 59 0.50 8.25 0.77
CA LEU A 59 1.64 9.15 1.02
C LEU A 59 1.23 10.62 0.93
N GLN A 60 0.44 10.98 -0.09
CA GLN A 60 -0.09 12.33 -0.23
C GLN A 60 -0.95 12.72 0.99
N LEU A 61 -1.87 11.85 1.41
CA LEU A 61 -2.73 12.11 2.56
C LEU A 61 -1.95 12.29 3.88
N TYR A 62 -0.83 11.56 4.04
CA TYR A 62 0.02 11.73 5.22
C TYR A 62 0.74 13.08 5.21
N LEU A 63 1.22 13.51 4.03
CA LEU A 63 1.85 14.83 3.87
C LEU A 63 0.85 15.98 4.07
N GLU A 64 -0.39 15.82 3.61
CA GLU A 64 -1.50 16.75 3.84
C GLU A 64 -1.90 16.85 5.33
N ARG A 65 -1.54 15.84 6.14
CA ARG A 65 -1.69 15.82 7.60
C ARG A 65 -0.41 16.20 8.35
N ASP A 66 0.44 16.98 7.72
CA ASP A 66 1.67 17.53 8.29
C ASP A 66 2.69 16.48 8.76
N ALA A 67 2.70 15.27 8.18
CA ALA A 67 3.81 14.36 8.37
C ALA A 67 5.13 15.05 7.99
N ALA A 68 6.18 14.93 8.78
CA ALA A 68 7.48 15.55 8.49
C ALA A 68 8.10 14.98 7.22
N SER A 69 8.02 13.67 7.04
CA SER A 69 8.48 12.97 5.85
C SER A 69 7.78 11.64 5.67
N VAL A 70 7.65 11.21 4.43
CA VAL A 70 7.11 9.90 4.07
C VAL A 70 8.09 9.14 3.20
N VAL A 71 8.18 7.84 3.41
CA VAL A 71 8.91 6.91 2.57
C VAL A 71 7.91 5.92 2.00
N GLY A 72 7.92 5.70 0.69
CA GLY A 72 7.11 4.69 0.02
C GLY A 72 7.97 3.59 -0.57
N THR A 73 7.56 2.34 -0.40
CA THR A 73 8.17 1.21 -1.13
C THR A 73 7.12 0.49 -1.95
N ASP A 74 7.49 0.09 -3.16
CA ASP A 74 6.66 -0.77 -4.00
C ASP A 74 7.55 -1.65 -4.90
N LEU A 75 7.02 -2.77 -5.37
CA LEU A 75 7.70 -3.64 -6.31
C LEU A 75 7.64 -3.11 -7.75
N SER A 76 6.56 -2.38 -8.09
CA SER A 76 6.27 -1.90 -9.44
C SER A 76 6.92 -0.54 -9.70
N VAL A 77 7.75 -0.50 -10.74
CA VAL A 77 8.36 0.75 -11.24
C VAL A 77 7.29 1.72 -11.71
N LYS A 78 6.27 1.24 -12.45
CA LYS A 78 5.19 2.09 -12.97
C LYS A 78 4.37 2.74 -11.87
N MET A 79 4.13 2.00 -10.77
CA MET A 79 3.45 2.56 -9.60
C MET A 79 4.25 3.71 -8.99
N LEU A 80 5.55 3.50 -8.78
CA LEU A 80 6.43 4.51 -8.20
C LEU A 80 6.60 5.73 -9.11
N GLU A 81 6.73 5.54 -10.43
CA GLU A 81 6.77 6.65 -11.39
C GLU A 81 5.48 7.51 -11.34
N GLN A 82 4.32 6.86 -11.18
CA GLN A 82 3.06 7.58 -11.03
C GLN A 82 2.99 8.30 -9.67
N ALA A 83 3.39 7.64 -8.59
CA ALA A 83 3.46 8.23 -7.26
C ALA A 83 4.35 9.48 -7.25
N GLU A 84 5.53 9.40 -7.86
CA GLU A 84 6.46 10.53 -7.96
C GLU A 84 5.83 11.71 -8.71
N LYS A 85 5.22 11.44 -9.88
CA LYS A 85 4.54 12.48 -10.68
C LYS A 85 3.44 13.18 -9.88
N ASP A 86 2.63 12.42 -9.14
CA ASP A 86 1.49 12.98 -8.41
C ASP A 86 1.93 13.75 -7.17
N LEU A 87 2.93 13.26 -6.42
CA LEU A 87 3.49 13.96 -5.27
C LEU A 87 4.24 15.24 -5.68
N GLN A 88 4.95 15.24 -6.81
CA GLN A 88 5.66 16.42 -7.32
C GLN A 88 4.71 17.54 -7.79
N LYS A 89 3.52 17.20 -8.32
CA LYS A 89 2.51 18.20 -8.68
C LYS A 89 2.10 19.07 -7.49
N CYS A 90 2.14 18.52 -6.30
CA CYS A 90 1.89 19.22 -5.05
C CYS A 90 3.16 19.92 -4.54
N GLY A 91 3.84 20.75 -5.31
CA GLY A 91 5.18 21.33 -5.15
C GLY A 91 5.70 21.53 -3.71
N GLN A 92 4.81 21.75 -2.74
CA GLN A 92 5.12 21.85 -1.30
C GLN A 92 5.65 20.55 -0.67
N PHE A 93 5.54 19.39 -1.34
CA PHE A 93 5.93 18.09 -0.80
C PHE A 93 7.27 17.58 -1.34
N SER A 94 7.85 18.23 -2.36
CA SER A 94 8.96 17.71 -3.15
C SER A 94 10.22 17.33 -2.35
N SER A 95 10.43 17.88 -1.17
CA SER A 95 11.55 17.52 -0.29
C SER A 95 11.16 16.61 0.88
N ARG A 96 9.90 16.18 0.95
CA ARG A 96 9.35 15.47 2.11
C ARG A 96 8.99 14.01 1.80
N PHE A 97 9.28 13.50 0.62
CA PHE A 97 9.05 12.10 0.28
C PHE A 97 10.29 11.44 -0.34
N SER A 98 10.38 10.14 -0.17
CA SER A 98 11.33 9.26 -0.86
C SER A 98 10.62 7.99 -1.32
N LEU A 99 10.93 7.51 -2.51
CA LEU A 99 10.33 6.31 -3.09
C LEU A 99 11.43 5.29 -3.43
N TYR A 100 11.18 4.03 -3.09
CA TYR A 100 12.12 2.94 -3.33
C TYR A 100 11.45 1.77 -4.03
N GLN A 101 12.02 1.31 -5.13
CA GLN A 101 11.66 0.03 -5.69
C GLN A 101 12.25 -1.08 -4.83
N LEU A 102 11.46 -1.57 -3.88
CA LEU A 102 11.91 -2.54 -2.89
C LEU A 102 10.79 -3.53 -2.56
N PRO A 103 11.02 -4.84 -2.74
CA PRO A 103 10.12 -5.86 -2.24
C PRO A 103 10.07 -5.82 -0.72
N MET A 104 8.91 -6.09 -0.11
CA MET A 104 8.76 -6.09 1.35
C MET A 104 9.66 -7.13 2.04
N GLU A 105 9.92 -8.25 1.38
CA GLU A 105 10.83 -9.31 1.86
C GLU A 105 12.27 -8.83 2.02
N LYS A 106 12.59 -7.68 1.42
CA LYS A 106 13.90 -7.02 1.49
C LYS A 106 13.89 -5.74 2.32
N LEU A 107 12.89 -5.56 3.17
CA LEU A 107 12.75 -4.35 3.99
C LEU A 107 14.02 -4.02 4.81
N SER A 108 14.82 -5.02 5.17
CA SER A 108 16.10 -4.81 5.84
C SER A 108 17.10 -3.98 5.00
N GLU A 109 17.00 -4.02 3.67
CA GLU A 109 17.86 -3.27 2.73
C GLU A 109 17.49 -1.77 2.64
N LEU A 110 16.29 -1.38 3.10
CA LEU A 110 15.91 0.04 3.16
C LEU A 110 16.87 0.80 4.09
N PRO A 111 17.52 1.88 3.62
CA PRO A 111 18.51 2.59 4.45
C PRO A 111 17.86 3.33 5.63
N GLU A 112 16.64 3.81 5.47
CA GLU A 112 15.92 4.55 6.50
C GLU A 112 15.43 3.64 7.62
N ARG A 113 15.36 4.22 8.81
CA ARG A 113 14.85 3.60 10.03
C ARG A 113 14.23 4.65 10.95
N ASP A 114 13.83 4.24 12.13
CA ASP A 114 13.27 5.10 13.16
C ASP A 114 11.99 5.79 12.68
N PHE A 115 11.07 5.00 12.10
CA PHE A 115 9.75 5.46 11.70
C PHE A 115 8.84 5.56 12.91
N ASP A 116 8.07 6.63 12.98
CA ASP A 116 7.01 6.79 13.99
C ASP A 116 5.81 5.92 13.67
N VAL A 117 5.52 5.78 12.37
CA VAL A 117 4.39 4.97 11.87
C VAL A 117 4.84 4.21 10.63
N ILE A 118 4.44 2.94 10.55
CA ILE A 118 4.53 2.13 9.34
C ILE A 118 3.12 1.73 8.93
N THR A 119 2.82 1.86 7.65
CA THR A 119 1.51 1.53 7.07
C THR A 119 1.64 0.52 5.94
N SER A 120 0.55 -0.18 5.64
CA SER A 120 0.41 -0.97 4.43
C SER A 120 -1.07 -1.14 4.07
N SER A 121 -1.46 -0.76 2.87
CA SER A 121 -2.83 -0.87 2.38
C SER A 121 -2.96 -1.97 1.34
N PHE A 122 -3.71 -3.03 1.65
CA PHE A 122 -3.97 -4.15 0.75
C PHE A 122 -2.73 -4.76 0.09
N ALA A 123 -1.63 -4.94 0.85
CA ALA A 123 -0.40 -5.49 0.29
C ALA A 123 0.16 -6.70 1.07
N PHE A 124 -0.11 -6.84 2.35
CA PHE A 124 0.47 -7.93 3.17
C PHE A 124 -0.01 -9.33 2.80
N HIS A 125 -1.15 -9.48 2.14
CA HIS A 125 -1.64 -10.78 1.68
C HIS A 125 -0.81 -11.37 0.51
N TYR A 126 0.15 -10.63 -0.04
CA TYR A 126 1.11 -11.13 -1.02
C TYR A 126 2.39 -11.72 -0.39
N ILE A 127 2.55 -11.60 0.93
CA ILE A 127 3.76 -12.00 1.65
C ILE A 127 3.62 -13.45 2.14
N GLU A 128 4.58 -14.29 1.78
CA GLU A 128 4.62 -15.70 2.17
C GLU A 128 5.05 -15.86 3.64
N ASP A 129 6.12 -15.18 4.06
CA ASP A 129 6.63 -15.22 5.44
C ASP A 129 6.27 -13.93 6.18
N PHE A 130 5.01 -13.84 6.60
CA PHE A 130 4.52 -12.68 7.34
C PHE A 130 5.20 -12.50 8.72
N PRO A 131 5.48 -13.55 9.51
CA PRO A 131 6.26 -13.42 10.73
C PRO A 131 7.64 -12.79 10.53
N ALA A 132 8.38 -13.19 9.49
CA ALA A 132 9.68 -12.57 9.19
C ALA A 132 9.53 -11.08 8.81
N LEU A 133 8.49 -10.73 8.04
CA LEU A 133 8.21 -9.33 7.72
C LEU A 133 7.92 -8.51 8.98
N LEU A 134 7.15 -9.03 9.93
CA LEU A 134 6.86 -8.32 11.19
C LEU A 134 8.12 -8.04 12.01
N VAL A 135 9.09 -8.95 12.02
CA VAL A 135 10.39 -8.70 12.67
C VAL A 135 11.14 -7.57 11.97
N MET A 136 11.17 -7.54 10.64
CA MET A 136 11.80 -6.46 9.89
C MET A 136 11.10 -5.11 10.14
N ILE A 137 9.76 -5.09 10.17
CA ILE A 137 8.97 -3.90 10.50
C ILE A 137 9.30 -3.40 11.90
N ALA A 138 9.33 -4.28 12.90
CA ALA A 138 9.68 -3.89 14.27
C ALA A 138 11.07 -3.26 14.36
N ASN A 139 12.05 -3.75 13.59
CA ASN A 139 13.40 -3.18 13.52
C ASN A 139 13.48 -1.83 12.80
N LYS A 140 12.45 -1.45 12.05
CA LYS A 140 12.35 -0.15 11.36
C LYS A 140 11.55 0.88 12.16
N LEU A 141 10.71 0.44 13.09
CA LEU A 141 9.95 1.32 13.98
C LEU A 141 10.83 1.89 15.09
N LYS A 142 10.49 3.08 15.55
CA LYS A 142 10.93 3.61 16.84
C LYS A 142 10.32 2.79 17.99
N PRO A 143 10.91 2.85 19.20
CA PRO A 143 10.19 2.40 20.40
C PRO A 143 8.83 3.10 20.50
N ASN A 144 7.77 2.34 20.74
CA ASN A 144 6.37 2.79 20.73
C ASN A 144 5.85 3.29 19.37
N GLY A 145 6.56 2.99 18.28
CA GLY A 145 6.06 3.24 16.93
C GLY A 145 4.85 2.36 16.61
N THR A 146 4.02 2.80 15.67
CA THR A 146 2.74 2.17 15.34
C THR A 146 2.79 1.51 13.97
N LEU A 147 2.27 0.28 13.85
CA LEU A 147 1.96 -0.38 12.59
C LEU A 147 0.44 -0.37 12.37
N VAL A 148 -0.01 0.17 11.23
CA VAL A 148 -1.41 0.11 10.81
C VAL A 148 -1.47 -0.48 9.41
N PHE A 149 -2.30 -1.50 9.22
CA PHE A 149 -2.42 -2.12 7.89
C PHE A 149 -3.84 -2.62 7.61
N SER A 150 -4.15 -2.72 6.32
CA SER A 150 -5.32 -3.43 5.81
C SER A 150 -4.89 -4.58 4.91
N GLN A 151 -5.68 -5.65 4.89
CA GLN A 151 -5.44 -6.78 4.00
C GLN A 151 -6.76 -7.47 3.64
N GLU A 152 -6.72 -8.28 2.59
CA GLU A 152 -7.86 -9.13 2.27
C GLU A 152 -8.08 -10.16 3.36
N HIS A 153 -9.35 -10.40 3.70
CA HIS A 153 -9.68 -11.45 4.66
C HIS A 153 -9.34 -12.83 4.05
N PRO A 154 -8.74 -13.76 4.81
CA PRO A 154 -8.33 -15.07 4.29
C PRO A 154 -9.44 -15.85 3.58
N ILE A 155 -10.70 -15.65 3.96
CA ILE A 155 -11.84 -16.31 3.30
C ILE A 155 -11.94 -15.93 1.82
N THR A 156 -11.49 -14.76 1.41
CA THR A 156 -11.52 -14.33 0.01
C THR A 156 -10.50 -15.04 -0.87
N THR A 157 -9.47 -15.63 -0.25
CA THR A 157 -8.35 -16.31 -0.94
C THR A 157 -8.39 -17.83 -0.77
N CYS A 158 -9.37 -18.39 -0.04
CA CYS A 158 -9.44 -19.82 0.22
C CYS A 158 -10.05 -20.65 -0.93
N HIS A 159 -10.63 -20.03 -1.95
CA HIS A 159 -11.12 -20.72 -3.13
C HIS A 159 -9.98 -21.18 -4.03
N LYS A 160 -9.86 -22.48 -4.24
CA LYS A 160 -8.77 -23.09 -5.06
C LYS A 160 -8.72 -22.56 -6.48
N GLU A 161 -9.85 -22.19 -7.05
CA GLU A 161 -9.96 -21.70 -8.43
C GLU A 161 -9.80 -20.18 -8.56
N GLY A 162 -9.59 -19.48 -7.43
CA GLY A 162 -9.35 -18.03 -7.41
C GLY A 162 -10.56 -17.18 -7.77
N GLU A 163 -11.72 -17.79 -8.02
CA GLU A 163 -12.93 -17.07 -8.31
C GLU A 163 -13.55 -16.51 -7.02
N ARG A 164 -13.80 -15.21 -7.01
CA ARG A 164 -14.40 -14.48 -5.86
C ARG A 164 -15.90 -14.35 -5.98
N TRP A 165 -16.43 -14.63 -7.17
CA TRP A 165 -17.81 -14.37 -7.55
C TRP A 165 -18.36 -15.52 -8.37
N GLU A 166 -19.57 -15.91 -8.08
CA GLU A 166 -20.36 -16.81 -8.92
C GLU A 166 -21.52 -16.05 -9.59
N LYS A 167 -22.07 -16.62 -10.66
CA LYS A 167 -23.27 -16.08 -11.26
C LYS A 167 -24.46 -16.85 -10.71
N ASN A 168 -25.41 -16.13 -10.11
CA ASN A 168 -26.70 -16.72 -9.72
C ASN A 168 -27.54 -17.07 -10.95
N GLU A 169 -28.73 -17.66 -10.73
CA GLU A 169 -29.65 -18.05 -11.79
C GLU A 169 -30.08 -16.86 -12.67
N GLN A 170 -30.09 -15.64 -12.15
CA GLN A 170 -30.37 -14.40 -12.88
C GLN A 170 -29.14 -13.81 -13.59
N LYS A 171 -28.02 -14.53 -13.66
CA LYS A 171 -26.72 -14.10 -14.23
C LYS A 171 -26.07 -12.89 -13.53
N GLN A 172 -26.52 -12.57 -12.32
CA GLN A 172 -25.90 -11.53 -11.49
C GLN A 172 -24.67 -12.10 -10.77
N GLN A 173 -23.60 -11.30 -10.64
CA GLN A 173 -22.46 -11.67 -9.82
C GLN A 173 -22.83 -11.61 -8.34
N VAL A 174 -22.65 -12.71 -7.63
CA VAL A 174 -22.84 -12.82 -6.19
C VAL A 174 -21.57 -13.35 -5.54
N ALA A 175 -21.27 -12.90 -4.33
CA ALA A 175 -20.12 -13.41 -3.60
C ALA A 175 -20.30 -14.91 -3.31
N TYR A 176 -19.22 -15.68 -3.38
CA TYR A 176 -19.23 -17.07 -2.92
C TYR A 176 -19.69 -17.13 -1.47
N ARG A 177 -20.63 -18.05 -1.17
CA ARG A 177 -21.13 -18.29 0.18
C ARG A 177 -20.34 -19.37 0.90
#